data_505d3bf3b83c593672509e96dc02936a
#
_entry.id   505d3bf3b83c593672509e96dc02936a
#
_cell.length_a   1.000
_cell.length_b   1.000
_cell.length_c   1.000
_cell.angle_alpha   90.00
_cell.angle_beta   90.00
_cell.angle_gamma   90.00
#
_symmetry.space_group_name_H-M   'P 1'
#
loop_
_entity.id
_entity.type
_entity.pdbx_description
1 polymer ?
#
loop_
_entity_poly.entity_id
_entity_poly.type
_entity_poly.pdbx_seq_one_letter_code
_entity_poly.pdbx_strand_id
1 'polypeptide(L)'
;LHVRSRRQRQMCIRDRSKAESPADVPSKATKKDEKDKSEDVQDFGTSTDVADEKTYITPPIALLKTGEQSGSASTENLEEQARKIETTLDSFGIESRVVSIQRGPTVTQFELKPQAGVKVSRITNLADDLALALAAQDIRIEAPIPGKPYVGVEVPNKVSDTVWLRDILQSDAFIRSDSGIPIALGQSIDGDPVIAKISKMPHLLIAGATGSGKSVCINTIIMSILYKYAPSEVRLI
;
A
#
# COMPACT_ATOMS: atom_id res chain seq x y z
N LEU A 1 -17.21 4.16 -17.83
CA LEU A 1 -15.86 4.47 -17.30
C LEU A 1 -14.72 4.05 -18.24
N HIS A 2 -14.89 2.99 -19.07
CA HIS A 2 -13.87 2.55 -20.02
C HIS A 2 -13.69 3.48 -21.24
N VAL A 3 -14.71 4.23 -21.63
CA VAL A 3 -14.65 5.14 -22.80
C VAL A 3 -13.80 6.40 -22.51
N ARG A 4 -13.74 6.87 -21.26
CA ARG A 4 -12.89 8.02 -20.87
C ARG A 4 -11.39 7.68 -20.87
N SER A 5 -11.00 6.46 -20.54
CA SER A 5 -9.58 6.07 -20.48
C SER A 5 -8.93 5.98 -21.88
N ARG A 6 -9.67 5.58 -22.90
CA ARG A 6 -9.17 5.52 -24.30
C ARG A 6 -8.97 6.94 -24.90
N ARG A 7 -9.85 7.89 -24.59
CA ARG A 7 -9.69 9.30 -25.07
C ARG A 7 -8.51 10.00 -24.40
N GLN A 8 -8.26 9.74 -23.10
CA GLN A 8 -7.08 10.29 -22.43
C GLN A 8 -5.76 9.71 -22.97
N ARG A 9 -5.70 8.42 -23.30
CA ARG A 9 -4.51 7.83 -23.93
C ARG A 9 -4.24 8.40 -25.32
N GLN A 10 -5.26 8.72 -26.09
CA GLN A 10 -5.09 9.35 -27.41
C GLN A 10 -4.64 10.81 -27.32
N MET A 11 -5.06 11.57 -26.27
CA MET A 11 -4.55 12.92 -26.02
C MET A 11 -3.06 12.93 -25.65
N CYS A 12 -2.61 12.01 -24.80
CA CYS A 12 -1.19 11.93 -24.42
C CYS A 12 -0.25 11.53 -25.59
N ILE A 13 -0.78 10.79 -26.59
CA ILE A 13 -0.02 10.42 -27.78
C ILE A 13 0.06 11.58 -28.79
N ARG A 14 -0.96 12.45 -28.84
CA ARG A 14 -0.97 13.61 -29.74
C ARG A 14 -0.03 14.73 -29.30
N ASP A 15 0.17 14.91 -28.00
CA ASP A 15 1.09 15.95 -27.47
C ASP A 15 2.57 15.57 -27.67
N ARG A 16 2.90 14.30 -27.90
CA ARG A 16 4.26 13.86 -28.19
C ARG A 16 4.71 14.05 -29.64
N SER A 17 3.80 14.30 -30.57
CA SER A 17 4.12 14.42 -32.00
C SER A 17 4.37 15.85 -32.50
N LYS A 18 4.44 16.86 -31.60
CA LYS A 18 4.70 18.27 -31.95
C LYS A 18 5.92 18.87 -31.23
N ALA A 19 6.94 18.10 -30.93
CA ALA A 19 8.24 18.61 -30.56
C ALA A 19 9.10 18.68 -31.82
N GLU A 20 9.07 19.80 -32.50
CA GLU A 20 9.95 20.15 -33.61
C GLU A 20 11.38 20.34 -33.14
N SER A 21 12.32 19.84 -33.93
CA SER A 21 13.77 20.00 -33.77
C SER A 21 14.17 21.47 -33.87
N PRO A 22 15.16 21.94 -33.10
CA PRO A 22 15.71 23.29 -33.26
C PRO A 22 16.71 23.34 -34.42
N ALA A 23 16.43 24.23 -35.34
CA ALA A 23 17.31 24.63 -36.43
C ALA A 23 18.37 25.65 -35.94
N ASP A 24 19.52 25.61 -36.57
CA ASP A 24 20.70 26.41 -36.50
C ASP A 24 20.51 27.90 -36.18
N VAL A 25 21.37 28.44 -35.29
CA VAL A 25 21.62 29.89 -35.17
C VAL A 25 23.14 30.13 -35.13
N PRO A 26 23.68 31.03 -36.00
CA PRO A 26 25.11 31.29 -36.08
C PRO A 26 25.60 32.29 -35.03
N SER A 27 26.83 32.08 -34.61
CA SER A 27 27.62 32.90 -33.71
C SER A 27 27.80 34.35 -34.22
N LYS A 28 27.63 35.32 -33.31
CA LYS A 28 28.38 36.59 -33.40
C LYS A 28 28.77 37.08 -32.02
N ALA A 29 30.08 37.19 -31.84
CA ALA A 29 30.75 37.79 -30.70
C ALA A 29 30.52 39.31 -30.67
N THR A 30 30.27 39.85 -29.49
CA THR A 30 30.69 41.22 -29.14
C THR A 30 31.00 41.28 -27.64
N LYS A 31 32.24 41.65 -27.36
CA LYS A 31 32.79 42.07 -26.07
C LYS A 31 32.19 43.39 -25.64
N LYS A 32 31.84 43.55 -24.37
CA LYS A 32 32.11 44.78 -23.57
C LYS A 32 31.84 44.54 -22.09
N ASP A 33 32.89 44.60 -21.34
CA ASP A 33 33.23 45.39 -20.14
C ASP A 33 32.25 45.44 -18.95
N GLU A 34 32.78 44.89 -17.86
CA GLU A 34 32.85 45.38 -16.47
C GLU A 34 31.62 46.06 -15.84
N LYS A 35 31.09 45.43 -14.79
CA LYS A 35 31.15 46.04 -13.43
C LYS A 35 30.75 45.01 -12.37
N ASP A 36 31.73 44.78 -11.56
CA ASP A 36 31.78 44.32 -10.19
C ASP A 36 30.51 44.68 -9.39
N LYS A 37 29.80 43.66 -8.87
CA LYS A 37 29.02 43.70 -7.63
C LYS A 37 29.10 42.32 -7.01
N SER A 38 30.00 42.20 -6.08
CA SER A 38 30.02 41.19 -5.04
C SER A 38 28.68 41.22 -4.29
N GLU A 39 27.81 40.26 -4.56
CA GLU A 39 26.74 39.92 -3.64
C GLU A 39 27.23 38.77 -2.75
N ASP A 40 27.26 39.09 -1.47
CA ASP A 40 27.59 38.20 -0.36
C ASP A 40 26.87 36.87 -0.50
N VAL A 41 27.59 35.85 -0.93
CA VAL A 41 27.22 34.46 -0.63
C VAL A 41 27.42 34.31 0.86
N GLN A 42 26.38 34.44 1.63
CA GLN A 42 26.35 34.01 3.02
C GLN A 42 26.77 32.54 3.04
N ASP A 43 28.01 32.35 3.40
CA ASP A 43 28.54 31.07 3.84
C ASP A 43 27.67 30.58 4.97
N PHE A 44 26.79 29.60 4.65
CA PHE A 44 26.11 28.78 5.65
C PHE A 44 27.18 27.95 6.32
N GLY A 45 27.84 28.61 7.30
CA GLY A 45 28.86 28.00 8.12
C GLY A 45 28.39 26.64 8.58
N THR A 46 29.09 25.64 8.12
CA THR A 46 29.16 24.34 8.76
C THR A 46 29.75 24.53 10.15
N SER A 47 28.97 25.05 11.09
CA SER A 47 29.25 24.87 12.49
C SER A 47 29.17 23.38 12.76
N THR A 48 30.32 22.72 12.65
CA THR A 48 30.57 21.47 13.32
C THR A 48 30.57 21.76 14.83
N ASP A 49 29.41 22.07 15.37
CA ASP A 49 29.18 21.90 16.78
C ASP A 49 29.35 20.40 17.03
N VAL A 50 30.48 20.06 17.61
CA VAL A 50 30.68 18.82 18.36
C VAL A 50 29.69 18.92 19.54
N ALA A 51 28.41 18.74 19.23
CA ALA A 51 27.37 18.65 20.23
C ALA A 51 27.67 17.39 21.03
N ASP A 52 27.84 17.56 22.35
CA ASP A 52 27.74 16.51 23.34
C ASP A 52 26.92 15.35 22.79
N GLU A 53 27.46 14.15 22.84
CA GLU A 53 26.73 12.90 22.60
C GLU A 53 25.61 12.80 23.64
N LYS A 54 24.58 13.61 23.47
CA LYS A 54 23.32 13.43 24.20
C LYS A 54 22.80 12.07 23.76
N THR A 55 22.92 11.11 24.67
CA THR A 55 22.41 9.76 24.49
C THR A 55 20.95 9.88 24.01
N TYR A 56 20.71 9.61 22.72
CA TYR A 56 19.37 9.64 22.15
C TYR A 56 18.52 8.58 22.83
N ILE A 57 17.40 8.98 23.38
CA ILE A 57 16.44 8.07 23.98
C ILE A 57 15.30 7.89 22.96
N THR A 58 15.14 6.68 22.45
CA THR A 58 14.04 6.33 21.55
C THR A 58 12.69 6.56 22.26
N PRO A 59 11.66 7.04 21.53
CA PRO A 59 10.34 7.24 22.11
C PRO A 59 9.82 5.93 22.75
N PRO A 60 9.32 5.98 24.00
CA PRO A 60 8.77 4.78 24.62
C PRO A 60 7.53 4.30 23.87
N ILE A 61 7.44 3.02 23.60
CA ILE A 61 6.33 2.39 22.84
C ILE A 61 4.97 2.63 23.53
N ALA A 62 4.97 2.92 24.83
CA ALA A 62 3.77 3.25 25.61
C ALA A 62 3.06 4.52 25.15
N LEU A 63 3.71 5.40 24.39
CA LEU A 63 3.08 6.58 23.77
C LEU A 63 2.08 6.21 22.69
N LEU A 64 2.25 5.04 22.06
CA LEU A 64 1.33 4.54 21.06
C LEU A 64 0.13 3.86 21.72
N LYS A 65 -1.05 4.14 21.18
CA LYS A 65 -2.29 3.51 21.63
C LYS A 65 -2.25 2.00 21.37
N THR A 66 -2.84 1.24 22.27
CA THR A 66 -3.15 -0.19 22.06
C THR A 66 -4.55 -0.34 21.54
N GLY A 67 -4.77 -1.30 20.64
CA GLY A 67 -6.09 -1.72 20.26
C GLY A 67 -6.74 -2.57 21.35
N GLU A 68 -7.99 -2.29 21.67
CA GLU A 68 -8.86 -3.34 22.19
C GLU A 68 -9.17 -4.25 20.99
N GLN A 69 -8.88 -5.54 21.11
CA GLN A 69 -9.31 -6.51 20.10
C GLN A 69 -10.84 -6.47 20.08
N SER A 70 -11.42 -5.81 19.07
CA SER A 70 -12.85 -5.91 18.81
C SER A 70 -13.14 -7.33 18.32
N GLY A 71 -13.18 -8.24 19.27
CA GLY A 71 -13.49 -9.62 19.05
C GLY A 71 -14.96 -9.79 18.70
N SER A 72 -15.20 -10.66 17.76
CA SER A 72 -16.47 -11.29 17.38
C SER A 72 -17.37 -10.53 16.39
N ALA A 73 -16.97 -10.51 15.13
CA ALA A 73 -18.00 -10.81 14.15
C ALA A 73 -18.44 -12.26 14.40
N SER A 74 -19.73 -12.50 14.60
CA SER A 74 -20.23 -13.85 14.88
C SER A 74 -19.82 -14.79 13.76
N THR A 75 -19.22 -15.93 14.10
CA THR A 75 -18.79 -16.98 13.16
C THR A 75 -19.94 -17.41 12.25
N GLU A 76 -21.18 -17.38 12.76
CA GLU A 76 -22.42 -17.67 12.03
C GLU A 76 -22.60 -16.80 10.77
N ASN A 77 -22.21 -15.54 10.80
CA ASN A 77 -22.34 -14.64 9.65
C ASN A 77 -21.34 -15.01 8.52
N LEU A 78 -20.14 -15.50 8.86
CA LEU A 78 -19.13 -15.91 7.88
C LEU A 78 -19.52 -17.21 7.17
N GLU A 79 -20.08 -18.17 7.89
CA GLU A 79 -20.58 -19.41 7.29
C GLU A 79 -21.78 -19.16 6.37
N GLU A 80 -22.69 -18.24 6.75
CA GLU A 80 -23.80 -17.85 5.88
C GLU A 80 -23.30 -17.19 4.58
N GLN A 81 -22.29 -16.34 4.66
CA GLN A 81 -21.66 -15.74 3.48
C GLN A 81 -21.00 -16.80 2.61
N ALA A 82 -20.29 -17.77 3.20
CA ALA A 82 -19.69 -18.88 2.47
C ALA A 82 -20.75 -19.68 1.69
N ARG A 83 -21.86 -20.03 2.35
CA ARG A 83 -22.99 -20.74 1.69
C ARG A 83 -23.61 -19.92 0.56
N LYS A 84 -23.74 -18.59 0.72
CA LYS A 84 -24.23 -17.70 -0.35
C LYS A 84 -23.30 -17.70 -1.55
N ILE A 85 -21.98 -17.65 -1.33
CA ILE A 85 -20.99 -17.74 -2.41
C ILE A 85 -21.16 -19.07 -3.16
N GLU A 86 -21.18 -20.21 -2.46
CA GLU A 86 -21.35 -21.53 -3.06
C GLU A 86 -22.66 -21.62 -3.86
N THR A 87 -23.79 -21.25 -3.26
CA THR A 87 -25.10 -21.31 -3.93
C THR A 87 -25.16 -20.39 -5.16
N THR A 88 -24.54 -19.20 -5.08
CA THR A 88 -24.50 -18.29 -6.23
C THR A 88 -23.69 -18.89 -7.37
N LEU A 89 -22.50 -19.44 -7.10
CA LEU A 89 -21.68 -20.08 -8.11
C LEU A 89 -22.36 -21.30 -8.72
N ASP A 90 -23.05 -22.12 -7.90
CA ASP A 90 -23.81 -23.26 -8.36
C ASP A 90 -24.97 -22.85 -9.30
N SER A 91 -25.64 -21.73 -9.06
CA SER A 91 -26.69 -21.21 -9.93
C SER A 91 -26.18 -20.84 -11.34
N PHE A 92 -24.89 -20.49 -11.46
CA PHE A 92 -24.20 -20.28 -12.74
C PHE A 92 -23.51 -21.54 -13.30
N GLY A 93 -23.78 -22.70 -12.72
CA GLY A 93 -23.23 -23.99 -13.13
C GLY A 93 -21.73 -24.10 -12.85
N ILE A 94 -21.26 -23.52 -11.76
CA ILE A 94 -19.88 -23.58 -11.27
C ILE A 94 -19.89 -24.26 -9.90
N GLU A 95 -19.64 -25.57 -9.90
CA GLU A 95 -19.50 -26.32 -8.66
C GLU A 95 -18.18 -25.95 -7.98
N SER A 96 -18.27 -25.40 -6.77
CA SER A 96 -17.13 -25.00 -5.95
C SER A 96 -17.46 -25.10 -4.48
N ARG A 97 -16.45 -25.28 -3.63
CA ARG A 97 -16.61 -25.34 -2.19
C ARG A 97 -15.65 -24.41 -1.50
N VAL A 98 -16.13 -23.73 -0.44
CA VAL A 98 -15.29 -22.96 0.49
C VAL A 98 -14.54 -23.94 1.38
N VAL A 99 -13.21 -23.91 1.30
CA VAL A 99 -12.33 -24.80 2.09
C VAL A 99 -11.74 -24.09 3.31
N SER A 100 -11.64 -22.77 3.26
CA SER A 100 -11.11 -21.96 4.35
C SER A 100 -11.70 -20.55 4.31
N ILE A 101 -11.82 -19.92 5.47
CA ILE A 101 -12.24 -18.53 5.63
C ILE A 101 -11.18 -17.81 6.44
N GLN A 102 -10.55 -16.80 5.84
CA GLN A 102 -9.53 -15.97 6.46
C GLN A 102 -10.11 -14.57 6.70
N ARG A 103 -10.30 -14.19 7.95
CA ARG A 103 -10.80 -12.86 8.29
C ARG A 103 -9.64 -11.93 8.56
N GLY A 104 -9.41 -10.99 7.63
CA GLY A 104 -8.49 -9.88 7.82
C GLY A 104 -9.16 -8.64 8.45
N PRO A 105 -8.39 -7.58 8.68
CA PRO A 105 -8.91 -6.36 9.33
C PRO A 105 -9.99 -5.63 8.53
N THR A 106 -9.88 -5.60 7.21
CA THR A 106 -10.77 -4.85 6.31
C THR A 106 -11.58 -5.73 5.39
N VAL A 107 -11.06 -6.91 5.05
CA VAL A 107 -11.69 -7.86 4.14
C VAL A 107 -11.65 -9.27 4.73
N THR A 108 -12.63 -10.09 4.36
CA THR A 108 -12.62 -11.53 4.63
C THR A 108 -12.38 -12.26 3.32
N GLN A 109 -11.39 -13.14 3.28
CA GLN A 109 -11.09 -13.98 2.13
C GLN A 109 -11.70 -15.36 2.29
N PHE A 110 -12.51 -15.77 1.32
CA PHE A 110 -13.06 -17.09 1.20
C PHE A 110 -12.25 -17.88 0.18
N GLU A 111 -11.55 -18.92 0.61
CA GLU A 111 -10.77 -19.78 -0.27
C GLU A 111 -11.66 -20.83 -0.90
N LEU A 112 -11.83 -20.76 -2.22
CA LEU A 112 -12.66 -21.64 -3.00
C LEU A 112 -11.83 -22.71 -3.70
N LYS A 113 -12.29 -23.97 -3.60
CA LYS A 113 -11.79 -25.07 -4.40
C LYS A 113 -12.79 -25.37 -5.52
N PRO A 114 -12.53 -24.92 -6.76
CA PRO A 114 -13.40 -25.27 -7.88
C PRO A 114 -13.27 -26.75 -8.23
N GLN A 115 -14.33 -27.32 -8.77
CA GLN A 115 -14.33 -28.69 -9.27
C GLN A 115 -13.40 -28.82 -10.50
N ALA A 116 -12.89 -30.04 -10.73
CA ALA A 116 -12.00 -30.31 -11.85
C ALA A 116 -12.69 -29.98 -13.19
N GLY A 117 -11.99 -29.24 -14.07
CA GLY A 117 -12.51 -28.81 -15.36
C GLY A 117 -13.18 -27.43 -15.38
N VAL A 118 -13.41 -26.81 -14.23
CA VAL A 118 -13.91 -25.42 -14.15
C VAL A 118 -12.80 -24.46 -14.55
N LYS A 119 -13.07 -23.61 -15.57
CA LYS A 119 -12.15 -22.55 -15.95
C LYS A 119 -12.20 -21.40 -14.93
N VAL A 120 -11.05 -20.99 -14.43
CA VAL A 120 -10.92 -19.92 -13.46
C VAL A 120 -11.57 -18.60 -13.92
N SER A 121 -11.46 -18.30 -15.23
CA SER A 121 -12.09 -17.11 -15.83
C SER A 121 -13.61 -17.06 -15.68
N ARG A 122 -14.28 -18.21 -15.55
CA ARG A 122 -15.73 -18.23 -15.29
C ARG A 122 -16.05 -17.69 -13.90
N ILE A 123 -15.19 -17.97 -12.92
CA ILE A 123 -15.36 -17.47 -11.54
C ILE A 123 -15.05 -15.98 -11.49
N THR A 124 -13.92 -15.54 -12.10
CA THR A 124 -13.52 -14.13 -12.04
C THR A 124 -14.50 -13.19 -12.75
N ASN A 125 -15.23 -13.69 -13.76
CA ASN A 125 -16.26 -12.90 -14.45
C ASN A 125 -17.55 -12.71 -13.63
N LEU A 126 -17.75 -13.48 -12.57
CA LEU A 126 -18.92 -13.39 -11.70
C LEU A 126 -18.70 -12.49 -10.47
N ALA A 127 -17.66 -11.66 -10.46
CA ALA A 127 -17.37 -10.77 -9.34
C ALA A 127 -18.56 -9.84 -9.01
N ASP A 128 -19.19 -9.25 -10.03
CA ASP A 128 -20.34 -8.36 -9.88
C ASP A 128 -21.59 -9.12 -9.38
N ASP A 129 -21.83 -10.34 -9.87
CA ASP A 129 -22.94 -11.17 -9.46
C ASP A 129 -22.80 -11.61 -8.00
N LEU A 130 -21.57 -11.98 -7.59
CA LEU A 130 -21.24 -12.29 -6.20
C LEU A 130 -21.37 -11.06 -5.30
N ALA A 131 -20.95 -9.89 -5.76
CA ALA A 131 -21.10 -8.65 -5.02
C ALA A 131 -22.57 -8.33 -4.76
N LEU A 132 -23.41 -8.51 -5.77
CA LEU A 132 -24.87 -8.36 -5.65
C LEU A 132 -25.47 -9.36 -4.66
N ALA A 133 -25.11 -10.64 -4.77
CA ALA A 133 -25.64 -11.71 -3.90
C ALA A 133 -25.26 -11.50 -2.42
N LEU A 134 -24.07 -10.98 -2.17
CA LEU A 134 -23.54 -10.71 -0.82
C LEU A 134 -23.92 -9.32 -0.29
N ALA A 135 -24.57 -8.49 -1.12
CA ALA A 135 -24.84 -7.09 -0.84
C ALA A 135 -23.56 -6.31 -0.44
N ALA A 136 -22.43 -6.62 -1.11
CA ALA A 136 -21.16 -5.97 -0.93
C ALA A 136 -20.93 -4.90 -2.00
N GLN A 137 -20.20 -3.82 -1.67
CA GLN A 137 -19.96 -2.72 -2.61
C GLN A 137 -18.99 -3.11 -3.73
N ASP A 138 -18.00 -3.94 -3.40
CA ASP A 138 -16.97 -4.42 -4.31
C ASP A 138 -16.43 -5.76 -3.81
N ILE A 139 -16.10 -6.67 -4.72
CA ILE A 139 -15.50 -7.96 -4.42
C ILE A 139 -14.27 -8.12 -5.30
N ARG A 140 -13.15 -8.50 -4.70
CA ARG A 140 -11.95 -8.87 -5.44
C ARG A 140 -11.82 -10.37 -5.52
N ILE A 141 -11.56 -10.89 -6.73
CA ILE A 141 -11.26 -12.30 -6.93
C ILE A 141 -9.80 -12.46 -7.29
N GLU A 142 -9.06 -13.16 -6.46
CA GLU A 142 -7.65 -13.50 -6.66
C GLU A 142 -7.55 -14.96 -7.12
N ALA A 143 -7.07 -15.18 -8.32
CA ALA A 143 -7.09 -16.50 -8.91
C ALA A 143 -5.85 -16.77 -9.80
N PRO A 144 -4.95 -17.65 -9.37
CA PRO A 144 -4.94 -18.39 -8.09
C PRO A 144 -4.45 -17.56 -6.91
N ILE A 145 -4.74 -17.97 -5.68
CA ILE A 145 -4.07 -17.42 -4.49
C ILE A 145 -2.58 -17.78 -4.55
N PRO A 146 -1.65 -16.84 -4.29
CA PRO A 146 -0.23 -17.13 -4.29
C PRO A 146 0.13 -18.28 -3.35
N GLY A 147 0.77 -19.32 -3.93
CA GLY A 147 1.19 -20.50 -3.18
C GLY A 147 0.10 -21.53 -2.85
N LYS A 148 -1.17 -21.28 -3.24
CA LYS A 148 -2.29 -22.21 -3.01
C LYS A 148 -3.03 -22.52 -4.31
N PRO A 149 -3.52 -23.77 -4.50
CA PRO A 149 -4.31 -24.16 -5.67
C PRO A 149 -5.79 -23.79 -5.51
N TYR A 150 -6.09 -22.62 -4.93
CA TYR A 150 -7.43 -22.15 -4.62
C TYR A 150 -7.69 -20.79 -5.26
N VAL A 151 -8.96 -20.42 -5.36
CA VAL A 151 -9.44 -19.11 -5.77
C VAL A 151 -9.88 -18.36 -4.53
N GLY A 152 -9.34 -17.17 -4.29
CA GLY A 152 -9.72 -16.29 -3.19
C GLY A 152 -10.83 -15.34 -3.62
N VAL A 153 -11.91 -15.29 -2.84
CA VAL A 153 -12.95 -14.26 -2.95
C VAL A 153 -12.85 -13.37 -1.73
N GLU A 154 -12.39 -12.14 -1.94
CA GLU A 154 -12.24 -11.13 -0.89
C GLU A 154 -13.51 -10.28 -0.81
N VAL A 155 -14.17 -10.35 0.34
CA VAL A 155 -15.40 -9.61 0.63
C VAL A 155 -15.11 -8.56 1.69
N PRO A 156 -15.44 -7.27 1.47
CA PRO A 156 -15.25 -6.22 2.46
C PRO A 156 -16.03 -6.51 3.75
N ASN A 157 -15.38 -6.33 4.89
CA ASN A 157 -16.03 -6.47 6.19
C ASN A 157 -17.03 -5.31 6.39
N LYS A 158 -18.21 -5.61 6.95
CA LYS A 158 -19.19 -4.58 7.31
C LYS A 158 -18.65 -3.60 8.34
N VAL A 159 -17.81 -4.09 9.24
CA VAL A 159 -17.07 -3.30 10.22
C VAL A 159 -15.61 -3.66 10.07
N SER A 160 -14.79 -2.66 9.71
CA SER A 160 -13.35 -2.83 9.59
C SER A 160 -12.68 -2.71 10.95
N ASP A 161 -11.75 -3.61 11.24
CA ASP A 161 -10.94 -3.56 12.44
C ASP A 161 -9.76 -2.59 12.24
N THR A 162 -9.42 -1.83 13.26
CA THR A 162 -8.29 -0.90 13.20
C THR A 162 -6.99 -1.66 13.44
N VAL A 163 -6.04 -1.53 12.50
CA VAL A 163 -4.67 -2.02 12.67
C VAL A 163 -3.85 -1.00 13.44
N TRP A 164 -3.32 -1.38 14.58
CA TRP A 164 -2.58 -0.48 15.45
C TRP A 164 -1.09 -0.53 15.14
N LEU A 165 -0.49 0.64 14.96
CA LEU A 165 0.96 0.75 14.67
C LEU A 165 1.80 0.09 15.77
N ARG A 166 1.39 0.22 17.02
CA ARG A 166 2.09 -0.40 18.16
C ARG A 166 2.26 -1.90 17.97
N ASP A 167 1.21 -2.61 17.56
CA ASP A 167 1.25 -4.07 17.42
C ASP A 167 2.23 -4.50 16.32
N ILE A 168 2.30 -3.73 15.23
CA ILE A 168 3.25 -3.98 14.15
C ILE A 168 4.70 -3.70 14.61
N LEU A 169 4.94 -2.59 15.32
CA LEU A 169 6.29 -2.24 15.80
C LEU A 169 6.80 -3.22 16.87
N GLN A 170 5.90 -3.82 17.65
CA GLN A 170 6.24 -4.84 18.65
C GLN A 170 6.36 -6.25 18.06
N SER A 171 6.02 -6.46 16.79
CA SER A 171 6.12 -7.78 16.17
C SER A 171 7.58 -8.22 16.02
N ASP A 172 7.81 -9.53 16.16
CA ASP A 172 9.13 -10.13 15.92
C ASP A 172 9.68 -9.81 14.53
N ALA A 173 8.79 -9.72 13.53
CA ALA A 173 9.16 -9.40 12.17
C ALA A 173 9.76 -7.99 12.05
N PHE A 174 9.23 -7.01 12.78
CA PHE A 174 9.77 -5.65 12.79
C PHE A 174 11.04 -5.54 13.64
N ILE A 175 11.05 -6.13 14.83
CA ILE A 175 12.18 -6.07 15.77
C ILE A 175 13.43 -6.70 15.14
N ARG A 176 13.31 -7.87 14.52
CA ARG A 176 14.41 -8.59 13.88
C ARG A 176 14.81 -8.06 12.51
N SER A 177 14.10 -7.09 11.98
CA SER A 177 14.39 -6.51 10.66
C SER A 177 15.46 -5.43 10.77
N ASP A 178 16.74 -5.78 10.93
CA ASP A 178 17.83 -4.83 11.17
C ASP A 178 18.48 -4.26 9.91
N SER A 179 18.18 -4.81 8.73
CA SER A 179 18.75 -4.34 7.48
C SER A 179 17.76 -3.53 6.66
N GLY A 180 18.19 -2.37 6.18
CA GLY A 180 17.49 -1.69 5.09
C GLY A 180 16.34 -0.76 5.49
N ILE A 181 16.39 -0.15 6.66
CA ILE A 181 15.38 0.80 7.17
C ILE A 181 13.96 0.24 7.04
N PRO A 182 13.56 -0.67 7.96
CA PRO A 182 12.24 -1.26 7.94
C PRO A 182 11.16 -0.23 8.29
N ILE A 183 10.05 -0.32 7.59
CA ILE A 183 8.84 0.46 7.81
C ILE A 183 7.65 -0.47 7.99
N ALA A 184 6.78 -0.14 8.93
CA ALA A 184 5.52 -0.83 9.14
C ALA A 184 4.51 -0.38 8.07
N LEU A 185 3.95 -1.30 7.29
CA LEU A 185 2.91 -1.00 6.30
C LEU A 185 1.51 -1.35 6.81
N GLY A 186 1.40 -2.34 7.68
CA GLY A 186 0.12 -2.80 8.21
C GLY A 186 0.12 -4.29 8.48
N GLN A 187 -1.01 -4.93 8.25
CA GLN A 187 -1.25 -6.35 8.48
C GLN A 187 -1.84 -6.99 7.23
N SER A 188 -1.42 -8.20 6.91
CA SER A 188 -1.99 -9.00 5.82
C SER A 188 -3.39 -9.53 6.19
N ILE A 189 -4.06 -10.19 5.24
CA ILE A 189 -5.35 -10.86 5.48
C ILE A 189 -5.19 -12.00 6.50
N ASP A 190 -4.04 -12.68 6.47
CA ASP A 190 -3.73 -13.77 7.40
C ASP A 190 -3.41 -13.30 8.83
N GLY A 191 -3.33 -11.97 9.05
CA GLY A 191 -3.01 -11.39 10.35
C GLY A 191 -1.52 -11.13 10.56
N ASP A 192 -0.68 -11.45 9.60
CA ASP A 192 0.76 -11.26 9.70
C ASP A 192 1.17 -9.79 9.50
N PRO A 193 2.14 -9.26 10.27
CA PRO A 193 2.65 -7.92 10.09
C PRO A 193 3.39 -7.77 8.76
N VAL A 194 3.00 -6.77 7.97
CA VAL A 194 3.64 -6.46 6.67
C VAL A 194 4.67 -5.35 6.86
N ILE A 195 5.93 -5.69 6.60
CA ILE A 195 7.07 -4.80 6.76
C ILE A 195 7.79 -4.67 5.44
N ALA A 196 8.06 -3.44 5.03
CA ALA A 196 8.86 -3.14 3.86
C ALA A 196 10.21 -2.52 4.26
N LYS A 197 11.16 -2.47 3.33
CA LYS A 197 12.49 -1.89 3.56
C LYS A 197 12.71 -0.74 2.57
N ILE A 198 12.79 0.50 3.07
CA ILE A 198 12.96 1.68 2.22
C ILE A 198 14.21 1.60 1.36
N SER A 199 15.32 1.09 1.90
CA SER A 199 16.58 0.98 1.16
C SER A 199 16.50 0.10 -0.10
N LYS A 200 15.48 -0.77 -0.17
CA LYS A 200 15.20 -1.60 -1.36
C LYS A 200 14.25 -0.93 -2.35
N MET A 201 13.74 0.25 -2.01
CA MET A 201 12.80 1.02 -2.82
C MET A 201 13.49 2.30 -3.27
N PRO A 202 14.08 2.37 -4.47
CA PRO A 202 14.80 3.57 -4.94
C PRO A 202 13.87 4.79 -5.01
N HIS A 203 12.60 4.57 -5.29
CA HIS A 203 11.54 5.58 -5.30
C HIS A 203 10.26 4.98 -4.74
N LEU A 204 9.54 5.73 -3.90
CA LEU A 204 8.25 5.35 -3.34
C LEU A 204 7.21 6.41 -3.71
N LEU A 205 6.18 6.02 -4.45
CA LEU A 205 5.02 6.85 -4.75
C LEU A 205 3.84 6.42 -3.91
N ILE A 206 3.30 7.33 -3.11
CA ILE A 206 2.09 7.11 -2.31
C ILE A 206 0.97 7.96 -2.90
N ALA A 207 -0.02 7.31 -3.49
CA ALA A 207 -1.16 7.96 -4.13
C ALA A 207 -2.50 7.37 -3.63
N GLY A 208 -3.56 8.17 -3.73
CA GLY A 208 -4.91 7.76 -3.35
C GLY A 208 -5.87 8.94 -3.29
N ALA A 209 -7.18 8.68 -3.25
CA ALA A 209 -8.21 9.70 -3.11
C ALA A 209 -8.16 10.39 -1.73
N THR A 210 -8.89 11.48 -1.58
CA THR A 210 -9.05 12.14 -0.27
C THR A 210 -9.69 11.17 0.71
N GLY A 211 -9.14 11.06 1.92
CA GLY A 211 -9.62 10.11 2.94
C GLY A 211 -9.07 8.68 2.81
N SER A 212 -8.27 8.35 1.78
CA SER A 212 -7.69 7.00 1.60
C SER A 212 -6.56 6.63 2.57
N GLY A 213 -6.16 7.52 3.47
CA GLY A 213 -5.12 7.25 4.46
C GLY A 213 -3.68 7.62 4.04
N LYS A 214 -3.47 8.38 2.93
CA LYS A 214 -2.12 8.79 2.50
C LYS A 214 -1.27 9.42 3.61
N SER A 215 -1.83 10.42 4.30
CA SER A 215 -1.12 11.10 5.39
C SER A 215 -0.86 10.17 6.58
N VAL A 216 -1.77 9.25 6.86
CA VAL A 216 -1.58 8.22 7.89
C VAL A 216 -0.43 7.30 7.51
N CYS A 217 -0.37 6.86 6.25
CA CYS A 217 0.73 6.03 5.75
C CYS A 217 2.09 6.73 5.87
N ILE A 218 2.17 8.01 5.49
CA ILE A 218 3.40 8.81 5.63
C ILE A 218 3.80 8.92 7.10
N ASN A 219 2.86 9.23 7.99
CA ASN A 219 3.11 9.28 9.42
C ASN A 219 3.58 7.93 9.97
N THR A 220 2.99 6.83 9.53
CA THR A 220 3.39 5.48 9.92
C THR A 220 4.82 5.18 9.51
N ILE A 221 5.24 5.60 8.30
CA ILE A 221 6.62 5.47 7.81
C ILE A 221 7.58 6.26 8.70
N ILE A 222 7.27 7.54 8.95
CA ILE A 222 8.10 8.41 9.80
C ILE A 222 8.21 7.82 11.22
N MET A 223 7.09 7.42 11.81
CA MET A 223 7.08 6.82 13.14
C MET A 223 7.86 5.52 13.21
N SER A 224 7.79 4.67 12.17
CA SER A 224 8.60 3.45 12.10
C SER A 224 10.10 3.74 12.20
N ILE A 225 10.56 4.81 11.55
CA ILE A 225 11.95 5.24 11.58
C ILE A 225 12.31 5.78 12.97
N LEU A 226 11.49 6.68 13.53
CA LEU A 226 11.74 7.33 14.82
C LEU A 226 11.77 6.35 16.00
N TYR A 227 11.01 5.27 15.93
CA TYR A 227 10.98 4.23 16.98
C TYR A 227 12.14 3.23 16.88
N LYS A 228 12.88 3.23 15.77
CA LYS A 228 13.96 2.26 15.55
C LYS A 228 15.35 2.87 15.46
N TYR A 229 15.48 4.09 14.93
CA TYR A 229 16.76 4.70 14.61
C TYR A 229 17.00 6.00 15.35
N ALA A 230 18.25 6.25 15.72
CA ALA A 230 18.71 7.53 16.23
C ALA A 230 18.94 8.54 15.09
N PRO A 231 18.91 9.87 15.37
CA PRO A 231 19.20 10.90 14.36
C PRO A 231 20.61 10.84 13.77
N SER A 232 21.54 10.19 14.46
CA SER A 232 22.88 9.90 13.94
C SER A 232 22.91 8.83 12.85
N GLU A 233 21.92 7.92 12.86
CA GLU A 233 21.81 6.80 11.92
C GLU A 233 20.95 7.16 10.70
N VAL A 234 19.81 7.84 10.93
CA VAL A 234 18.88 8.22 9.87
C VAL A 234 18.42 9.66 10.06
N ARG A 235 18.52 10.46 9.00
CA ARG A 235 18.03 11.85 8.95
C ARG A 235 16.92 11.96 7.91
N LEU A 236 15.86 12.68 8.28
CA LEU A 236 14.75 13.02 7.38
C LEU A 236 14.93 14.46 6.92
N ILE A 237 14.86 14.72 5.62
CA ILE A 237 14.99 16.03 5.00
C ILE A 237 13.65 16.40 4.33
#